data_99cafae8b2a76fca64111952832bb719
#
_entry.id   99cafae8b2a76fca64111952832bb719
#
_cell.length_a   1.000
_cell.length_b   1.000
_cell.length_c   1.000
_cell.angle_alpha   90.00
_cell.angle_beta   90.00
_cell.angle_gamma   90.00
#
_symmetry.space_group_name_H-M   'P 1'
#
loop_
_entity.id
_entity.type
_entity.pdbx_description
1 polymer ?
#
loop_
_entity_poly.entity_id
_entity_poly.type
_entity_poly.pdbx_seq_one_letter_code
_entity_poly.pdbx_strand_id
1 'polypeptide(L)'
;MQRRLKLTSYVMKRISTAFLQTVIVLIGIVALIILIWFPLTEGRATHLDLFSTYADPFILYGYGASMAFFVALYNAFRLLGYIGQNKVFSTNSVKTLKNIKHCAILLSILIVVAGLFIRLTHNTEDDPAGFLAICIITTFVAIVVATAVAVFEKLLQNAIDMKSENDLTV
;
A
#
# COMPACT_ATOMS: atom_id res chain seq x y z
N MET A 1 -29.21 20.43 -22.48
CA MET A 1 -27.73 20.53 -22.50
C MET A 1 -27.11 20.08 -21.15
N GLN A 2 -27.55 20.53 -20.02
CA GLN A 2 -27.05 20.18 -18.66
C GLN A 2 -27.07 18.66 -18.31
N ARG A 3 -28.08 17.90 -18.74
CA ARG A 3 -28.17 16.45 -18.49
C ARG A 3 -27.06 15.65 -19.18
N ARG A 4 -26.70 16.03 -20.40
CA ARG A 4 -25.62 15.34 -21.15
C ARG A 4 -24.26 15.59 -20.50
N LEU A 5 -23.97 16.80 -20.03
CA LEU A 5 -22.72 17.15 -19.36
C LEU A 5 -22.57 16.37 -18.03
N LYS A 6 -23.64 16.22 -17.24
CA LYS A 6 -23.63 15.42 -16.01
C LYS A 6 -23.40 13.93 -16.27
N LEU A 7 -24.02 13.38 -17.33
CA LEU A 7 -23.80 11.98 -17.73
C LEU A 7 -22.37 11.74 -18.18
N THR A 8 -21.80 12.63 -18.99
CA THR A 8 -20.41 12.50 -19.46
C THR A 8 -19.41 12.57 -18.32
N SER A 9 -19.60 13.49 -17.37
CA SER A 9 -18.72 13.60 -16.19
C SER A 9 -18.82 12.37 -15.27
N TYR A 10 -20.01 11.79 -15.12
CA TYR A 10 -20.24 10.58 -14.34
C TYR A 10 -19.57 9.36 -14.98
N VAL A 11 -19.70 9.21 -16.30
CA VAL A 11 -19.07 8.12 -17.06
C VAL A 11 -17.56 8.23 -17.02
N MET A 12 -17.00 9.43 -17.23
CA MET A 12 -15.55 9.67 -17.14
C MET A 12 -14.98 9.33 -15.76
N LYS A 13 -15.66 9.73 -14.68
CA LYS A 13 -15.24 9.36 -13.32
C LYS A 13 -15.22 7.85 -13.09
N ARG A 14 -16.23 7.14 -13.59
CA ARG A 14 -16.33 5.68 -13.46
C ARG A 14 -15.23 4.97 -14.24
N ILE A 15 -14.92 5.42 -15.44
CA ILE A 15 -13.84 4.85 -16.26
C ILE A 15 -12.48 5.09 -15.58
N SER A 16 -12.24 6.30 -15.08
CA SER A 16 -11.01 6.64 -14.41
C SER A 16 -10.79 5.83 -13.12
N THR A 17 -11.83 5.67 -12.29
CA THR A 17 -11.74 4.84 -11.07
C THR A 17 -11.58 3.36 -11.37
N ALA A 18 -12.25 2.83 -12.40
CA ALA A 18 -12.09 1.45 -12.83
C ALA A 18 -10.67 1.19 -13.35
N PHE A 19 -10.11 2.11 -14.12
CA PHE A 19 -8.72 2.02 -14.59
C PHE A 19 -7.73 1.97 -13.40
N LEU A 20 -7.88 2.88 -12.42
CA LEU A 20 -7.03 2.87 -11.23
C LEU A 20 -7.19 1.58 -10.40
N GLN A 21 -8.42 1.07 -10.28
CA GLN A 21 -8.66 -0.22 -9.62
C GLN A 21 -7.95 -1.38 -10.33
N THR A 22 -7.97 -1.39 -11.67
CA THR A 22 -7.23 -2.38 -12.46
C THR A 22 -5.73 -2.28 -12.21
N VAL A 23 -5.18 -1.06 -12.16
CA VAL A 23 -3.75 -0.84 -11.85
C VAL A 23 -3.40 -1.38 -10.46
N ILE A 24 -4.25 -1.14 -9.44
CA ILE A 24 -4.04 -1.68 -8.08
C ILE A 24 -4.02 -3.21 -8.09
N VAL A 25 -4.94 -3.85 -8.81
CA VAL A 25 -4.98 -5.32 -8.94
C VAL A 25 -3.71 -5.84 -9.63
N LEU A 26 -3.26 -5.18 -10.69
CA LEU A 26 -2.01 -5.54 -11.39
C LEU A 26 -0.79 -5.41 -10.45
N ILE A 27 -0.70 -4.34 -9.68
CA ILE A 27 0.36 -4.17 -8.67
C ILE A 27 0.31 -5.33 -7.66
N GLY A 28 -0.88 -5.72 -7.19
CA GLY A 28 -1.06 -6.84 -6.28
C GLY A 28 -0.59 -8.17 -6.89
N ILE A 29 -0.93 -8.43 -8.15
CA ILE A 29 -0.50 -9.65 -8.86
C ILE A 29 1.01 -9.67 -9.03
N VAL A 30 1.62 -8.56 -9.47
CA VAL A 30 3.08 -8.46 -9.61
C VAL A 30 3.78 -8.67 -8.27
N ALA A 31 3.27 -8.06 -7.20
CA ALA A 31 3.82 -8.24 -5.86
C ALA A 31 3.73 -9.70 -5.38
N LEU A 32 2.62 -10.41 -5.67
CA LEU A 32 2.47 -11.83 -5.38
C LEU A 32 3.48 -12.69 -6.15
N ILE A 33 3.67 -12.41 -7.44
CA ILE A 33 4.65 -13.13 -8.27
C ILE A 33 6.05 -12.94 -7.69
N ILE A 34 6.43 -11.71 -7.37
CA ILE A 34 7.74 -11.40 -6.76
C ILE A 34 7.88 -12.15 -5.42
N LEU A 35 6.87 -12.13 -4.57
CA LEU A 35 6.87 -12.76 -3.26
C LEU A 35 7.06 -14.29 -3.33
N ILE A 36 6.49 -14.93 -4.37
CA ILE A 36 6.65 -16.38 -4.61
C ILE A 36 8.01 -16.69 -5.24
N TRP A 37 8.48 -15.83 -6.15
CA TRP A 37 9.68 -16.09 -6.93
C TRP A 37 10.97 -15.71 -6.21
N PHE A 38 10.90 -14.69 -5.35
CA PHE A 38 12.06 -14.16 -4.63
C PHE A 38 12.83 -15.23 -3.84
N PRO A 39 12.19 -16.12 -3.02
CA PRO A 39 12.90 -17.15 -2.28
C PRO A 39 13.63 -18.16 -3.18
N LEU A 40 13.14 -18.38 -4.40
CA LEU A 40 13.72 -19.32 -5.36
C LEU A 40 14.95 -18.75 -6.09
N THR A 41 15.10 -17.43 -6.11
CA THR A 41 16.21 -16.74 -6.80
C THR A 41 17.35 -16.37 -5.86
N GLU A 42 17.13 -16.40 -4.55
CA GLU A 42 18.21 -16.22 -3.59
C GLU A 42 19.15 -17.43 -3.63
N GLY A 43 20.44 -17.18 -3.83
CA GLY A 43 21.48 -18.20 -4.01
C GLY A 43 21.63 -19.23 -2.88
N ARG A 44 20.92 -19.04 -1.76
CA ARG A 44 20.80 -20.01 -0.65
C ARG A 44 19.96 -21.23 -1.04
N ALA A 45 19.08 -21.11 -2.03
CA ALA A 45 18.19 -22.20 -2.46
C ALA A 45 18.92 -23.34 -3.21
N THR A 46 20.17 -23.13 -3.63
CA THR A 46 20.92 -24.11 -4.43
C THR A 46 21.31 -25.40 -3.69
N HIS A 47 21.23 -25.38 -2.34
CA HIS A 47 21.60 -26.52 -1.48
C HIS A 47 20.55 -26.89 -0.43
N LEU A 48 19.38 -26.26 -0.43
CA LEU A 48 18.32 -26.49 0.55
C LEU A 48 17.08 -27.09 -0.12
N ASP A 49 16.41 -28.01 0.58
CA ASP A 49 15.07 -28.46 0.20
C ASP A 49 14.10 -27.27 0.15
N LEU A 50 13.14 -27.28 -0.78
CA LEU A 50 12.12 -26.24 -0.93
C LEU A 50 11.48 -25.86 0.40
N PHE A 51 11.19 -26.83 1.25
CA PHE A 51 10.60 -26.59 2.56
C PHE A 51 11.52 -25.75 3.48
N SER A 52 12.81 -26.06 3.49
CA SER A 52 13.80 -25.31 4.30
C SER A 52 14.00 -23.89 3.82
N THR A 53 13.91 -23.66 2.50
CA THR A 53 13.99 -22.31 1.89
C THR A 53 12.81 -21.43 2.31
N TYR A 54 11.58 -21.95 2.26
CA TYR A 54 10.39 -21.20 2.67
C TYR A 54 10.21 -21.07 4.19
N ALA A 55 10.85 -21.94 4.97
CA ALA A 55 10.85 -21.89 6.43
C ALA A 55 11.94 -20.98 7.02
N ASP A 56 12.77 -20.34 6.18
CA ASP A 56 13.76 -19.38 6.64
C ASP A 56 13.07 -18.22 7.42
N PRO A 57 13.52 -17.91 8.66
CA PRO A 57 12.92 -16.86 9.47
C PRO A 57 12.87 -15.50 8.80
N PHE A 58 13.84 -15.17 7.93
CA PHE A 58 13.87 -13.92 7.20
C PHE A 58 12.81 -13.87 6.09
N ILE A 59 12.61 -14.97 5.37
CA ILE A 59 11.57 -15.10 4.36
C ILE A 59 10.18 -15.05 5.03
N LEU A 60 10.02 -15.74 6.17
CA LEU A 60 8.78 -15.69 6.95
C LEU A 60 8.46 -14.27 7.43
N TYR A 61 9.48 -13.52 7.85
CA TYR A 61 9.35 -12.10 8.17
C TYR A 61 8.88 -11.28 6.96
N GLY A 62 9.45 -11.51 5.78
CA GLY A 62 9.04 -10.88 4.53
C GLY A 62 7.56 -11.14 4.18
N TYR A 63 7.09 -12.39 4.37
CA TYR A 63 5.68 -12.72 4.22
C TYR A 63 4.79 -11.99 5.23
N GLY A 64 5.20 -11.91 6.49
CA GLY A 64 4.49 -11.15 7.52
C GLY A 64 4.39 -9.65 7.17
N ALA A 65 5.49 -9.05 6.72
CA ALA A 65 5.53 -7.66 6.28
C ALA A 65 4.65 -7.41 5.04
N SER A 66 4.62 -8.36 4.10
CA SER A 66 3.79 -8.27 2.89
C SER A 66 2.29 -8.20 3.19
N MET A 67 1.82 -8.77 4.30
CA MET A 67 0.42 -8.67 4.71
C MET A 67 -0.01 -7.22 4.90
N ALA A 68 0.83 -6.37 5.52
CA ALA A 68 0.52 -4.95 5.68
C ALA A 68 0.39 -4.24 4.33
N PHE A 69 1.21 -4.62 3.34
CA PHE A 69 1.12 -4.11 1.97
C PHE A 69 -0.19 -4.50 1.29
N PHE A 70 -0.60 -5.78 1.35
CA PHE A 70 -1.86 -6.23 0.75
C PHE A 70 -3.09 -5.63 1.42
N VAL A 71 -3.05 -5.42 2.74
CA VAL A 71 -4.12 -4.71 3.46
C VAL A 71 -4.21 -3.26 3.00
N ALA A 72 -3.07 -2.57 2.81
CA ALA A 72 -3.06 -1.21 2.25
C ALA A 72 -3.64 -1.17 0.84
N LEU A 73 -3.26 -2.12 -0.01
CA LEU A 73 -3.73 -2.25 -1.40
C LEU A 73 -5.25 -2.50 -1.47
N TYR A 74 -5.76 -3.38 -0.63
CA TYR A 74 -7.19 -3.62 -0.48
C TYR A 74 -7.97 -2.38 -0.06
N ASN A 75 -7.45 -1.63 0.93
CA ASN A 75 -8.06 -0.38 1.36
C ASN A 75 -8.00 0.69 0.26
N ALA A 76 -6.92 0.77 -0.51
CA ALA A 76 -6.83 1.67 -1.66
C ALA A 76 -7.88 1.30 -2.75
N PHE A 77 -8.06 0.02 -3.02
CA PHE A 77 -9.10 -0.46 -3.93
C PHE A 77 -10.51 -0.08 -3.46
N ARG A 78 -10.82 -0.25 -2.17
CA ARG A 78 -12.10 0.17 -1.56
C ARG A 78 -12.32 1.68 -1.64
N LEU A 79 -11.28 2.47 -1.37
CA LEU A 79 -11.35 3.93 -1.45
C LEU A 79 -11.74 4.39 -2.86
N LEU A 80 -11.12 3.81 -3.89
CA LEU A 80 -11.49 4.07 -5.29
C LEU A 80 -12.95 3.69 -5.58
N GLY A 81 -13.45 2.61 -4.98
CA GLY A 81 -14.85 2.22 -5.07
C GLY A 81 -15.79 3.30 -4.49
N TYR A 82 -15.44 3.92 -3.35
CA TYR A 82 -16.20 5.03 -2.77
C TYR A 82 -16.16 6.27 -3.66
N ILE A 83 -15.01 6.56 -4.28
CA ILE A 83 -14.86 7.67 -5.25
C ILE A 83 -15.77 7.46 -6.46
N GLY A 84 -15.79 6.25 -7.02
CA GLY A 84 -16.62 5.89 -8.17
C GLY A 84 -18.13 5.96 -7.88
N GLN A 85 -18.53 5.77 -6.61
CA GLN A 85 -19.93 5.88 -6.15
C GLN A 85 -20.31 7.28 -5.68
N ASN A 86 -19.47 8.29 -5.83
CA ASN A 86 -19.64 9.65 -5.26
C ASN A 86 -19.84 9.69 -3.72
N LYS A 87 -19.34 8.67 -3.02
CA LYS A 87 -19.38 8.55 -1.55
C LYS A 87 -18.05 8.93 -0.89
N VAL A 88 -17.29 9.81 -1.53
CA VAL A 88 -15.96 10.25 -1.01
C VAL A 88 -16.11 10.90 0.35
N PHE A 89 -17.08 11.79 0.50
CA PHE A 89 -17.36 12.50 1.76
C PHE A 89 -18.18 11.61 2.71
N SER A 90 -17.58 10.53 3.16
CA SER A 90 -18.17 9.59 4.11
C SER A 90 -17.15 9.20 5.18
N THR A 91 -17.63 8.94 6.38
CA THR A 91 -16.82 8.43 7.49
C THR A 91 -16.06 7.14 7.11
N ASN A 92 -16.62 6.33 6.21
CA ASN A 92 -15.98 5.12 5.73
C ASN A 92 -14.75 5.42 4.87
N SER A 93 -14.76 6.49 4.07
CA SER A 93 -13.60 6.92 3.29
C SER A 93 -12.47 7.40 4.19
N VAL A 94 -12.78 8.15 5.24
CA VAL A 94 -11.80 8.59 6.25
C VAL A 94 -11.19 7.39 6.98
N LYS A 95 -12.00 6.42 7.42
CA LYS A 95 -11.51 5.19 8.06
C LYS A 95 -10.58 4.41 7.13
N THR A 96 -10.92 4.33 5.85
CA THR A 96 -10.10 3.62 4.85
C THR A 96 -8.77 4.33 4.64
N LEU A 97 -8.73 5.67 4.54
CA LEU A 97 -7.50 6.45 4.49
C LEU A 97 -6.65 6.25 5.74
N LYS A 98 -7.27 6.27 6.92
CA LYS A 98 -6.58 6.01 8.18
C LYS A 98 -5.90 4.64 8.20
N ASN A 99 -6.58 3.61 7.70
CA ASN A 99 -6.00 2.27 7.60
C ASN A 99 -4.80 2.23 6.63
N ILE A 100 -4.91 2.87 5.46
CA ILE A 100 -3.78 2.96 4.49
C ILE A 100 -2.59 3.63 5.15
N LYS A 101 -2.80 4.75 5.85
CA LYS A 101 -1.75 5.45 6.59
C LYS A 101 -1.04 4.55 7.60
N HIS A 102 -1.80 3.84 8.44
CA HIS A 102 -1.21 2.95 9.45
C HIS A 102 -0.44 1.78 8.80
N CYS A 103 -0.97 1.20 7.72
CA CYS A 103 -0.26 0.15 6.99
C CYS A 103 1.05 0.67 6.37
N ALA A 104 1.06 1.89 5.82
CA ALA A 104 2.26 2.47 5.24
C ALA A 104 3.33 2.78 6.31
N ILE A 105 2.92 3.28 7.49
CA ILE A 105 3.82 3.48 8.63
C ILE A 105 4.37 2.15 9.13
N LEU A 106 3.51 1.15 9.30
CA LEU A 106 3.92 -0.19 9.73
C LEU A 106 4.92 -0.80 8.76
N LEU A 107 4.66 -0.71 7.45
CA LEU A 107 5.59 -1.17 6.41
C LEU A 107 6.94 -0.47 6.50
N SER A 108 6.97 0.86 6.67
CA SER A 108 8.23 1.58 6.78
C SER A 108 9.05 1.11 7.97
N ILE A 109 8.41 0.86 9.11
CA ILE A 109 9.08 0.33 10.31
C ILE A 109 9.62 -1.08 10.04
N LEU A 110 8.82 -1.96 9.46
CA LEU A 110 9.23 -3.34 9.17
C LEU A 110 10.41 -3.37 8.19
N ILE A 111 10.41 -2.54 7.16
CA ILE A 111 11.51 -2.48 6.18
C ILE A 111 12.80 -1.97 6.85
N VAL A 112 12.71 -0.95 7.71
CA VAL A 112 13.88 -0.45 8.46
C VAL A 112 14.44 -1.54 9.38
N VAL A 113 13.58 -2.27 10.09
CA VAL A 113 14.00 -3.40 10.95
C VAL A 113 14.69 -4.48 10.12
N ALA A 114 14.17 -4.84 8.96
CA ALA A 114 14.80 -5.80 8.05
C ALA A 114 16.19 -5.33 7.59
N GLY A 115 16.30 -4.06 7.17
CA GLY A 115 17.58 -3.47 6.76
C GLY A 115 18.61 -3.44 7.88
N LEU A 116 18.19 -3.09 9.11
CA LEU A 116 19.08 -3.11 10.29
C LEU A 116 19.50 -4.53 10.64
N PHE A 117 18.58 -5.50 10.59
CA PHE A 117 18.89 -6.91 10.84
C PHE A 117 19.96 -7.43 9.89
N ILE A 118 19.78 -7.22 8.58
CA ILE A 118 20.76 -7.62 7.57
C ILE A 118 22.11 -6.91 7.81
N ARG A 119 22.11 -5.60 8.14
CA ARG A 119 23.33 -4.86 8.41
C ARG A 119 24.11 -5.39 9.60
N LEU A 120 23.43 -5.86 10.63
CA LEU A 120 24.05 -6.37 11.87
C LEU A 120 24.48 -7.84 11.78
N THR A 121 23.80 -8.65 10.95
CA THR A 121 24.03 -10.10 10.84
C THR A 121 24.91 -10.46 9.64
N HIS A 122 25.27 -9.47 8.83
CA HIS A 122 26.04 -9.64 7.62
C HIS A 122 27.45 -10.22 7.87
N ASN A 123 27.79 -11.27 7.13
CA ASN A 123 29.14 -11.82 7.04
C ASN A 123 29.92 -11.09 5.94
N THR A 124 31.23 -10.93 6.13
CA THR A 124 32.14 -10.14 5.27
C THR A 124 32.25 -10.61 3.81
N GLU A 125 31.67 -11.74 3.45
CA GLU A 125 31.74 -12.33 2.10
C GLU A 125 30.61 -11.90 1.17
N ASP A 126 29.51 -11.35 1.68
CA ASP A 126 28.35 -10.89 0.89
C ASP A 126 28.21 -9.37 0.99
N ASP A 127 27.99 -8.67 -0.12
CA ASP A 127 27.75 -7.22 -0.12
C ASP A 127 26.25 -6.90 -0.04
N PRO A 128 25.72 -6.47 1.14
CA PRO A 128 24.30 -6.16 1.29
C PRO A 128 23.92 -4.78 0.74
N ALA A 129 24.81 -4.07 0.06
CA ALA A 129 24.59 -2.68 -0.36
C ALA A 129 23.35 -2.55 -1.25
N GLY A 130 23.12 -3.49 -2.18
CA GLY A 130 21.95 -3.50 -3.03
C GLY A 130 20.64 -3.65 -2.25
N PHE A 131 20.59 -4.57 -1.30
CA PHE A 131 19.42 -4.76 -0.44
C PHE A 131 19.15 -3.53 0.44
N LEU A 132 20.19 -2.95 1.05
CA LEU A 132 20.05 -1.75 1.86
C LEU A 132 19.57 -0.54 1.04
N ALA A 133 20.05 -0.38 -0.19
CA ALA A 133 19.59 0.67 -1.09
C ALA A 133 18.09 0.54 -1.38
N ILE A 134 17.60 -0.67 -1.67
CA ILE A 134 16.17 -0.94 -1.88
C ILE A 134 15.38 -0.66 -0.61
N CYS A 135 15.86 -1.05 0.57
CA CYS A 135 15.22 -0.74 1.85
C CYS A 135 15.07 0.77 2.07
N ILE A 136 16.11 1.56 1.79
CA ILE A 136 16.07 3.03 1.94
C ILE A 136 15.05 3.64 0.99
N ILE A 137 15.09 3.28 -0.29
CA ILE A 137 14.18 3.81 -1.30
C ILE A 137 12.72 3.44 -0.96
N THR A 138 12.47 2.19 -0.61
CA THR A 138 11.11 1.71 -0.30
C THR A 138 10.58 2.34 0.98
N THR A 139 11.42 2.51 2.01
CA THR A 139 11.05 3.21 3.24
C THR A 139 10.69 4.67 2.95
N PHE A 140 11.50 5.36 2.14
CA PHE A 140 11.22 6.74 1.75
C PHE A 140 9.88 6.85 1.03
N VAL A 141 9.61 5.98 0.05
CA VAL A 141 8.33 5.94 -0.67
C VAL A 141 7.17 5.66 0.30
N ALA A 142 7.31 4.74 1.24
CA ALA A 142 6.27 4.42 2.23
C ALA A 142 5.96 5.63 3.13
N ILE A 143 6.97 6.39 3.56
CA ILE A 143 6.81 7.61 4.36
C ILE A 143 6.10 8.70 3.56
N VAL A 144 6.48 8.90 2.30
CA VAL A 144 5.81 9.87 1.40
C VAL A 144 4.34 9.52 1.23
N VAL A 145 4.03 8.25 0.98
CA VAL A 145 2.63 7.77 0.87
C VAL A 145 1.88 7.99 2.17
N ALA A 146 2.46 7.62 3.33
CA ALA A 146 1.82 7.82 4.64
C ALA A 146 1.51 9.30 4.90
N THR A 147 2.43 10.19 4.57
CA THR A 147 2.27 11.64 4.74
C THR A 147 1.19 12.19 3.81
N ALA A 148 1.21 11.82 2.53
CA ALA A 148 0.19 12.23 1.58
C ALA A 148 -1.21 11.78 2.02
N VAL A 149 -1.34 10.52 2.43
CA VAL A 149 -2.61 9.96 2.94
C VAL A 149 -3.06 10.67 4.21
N ALA A 150 -2.14 11.03 5.12
CA ALA A 150 -2.48 11.79 6.33
C ALA A 150 -3.05 13.18 6.01
N VAL A 151 -2.50 13.87 5.00
CA VAL A 151 -3.03 15.16 4.53
C VAL A 151 -4.42 14.97 3.94
N PHE A 152 -4.62 13.98 3.08
CA PHE A 152 -5.94 13.69 2.50
C PHE A 152 -6.98 13.29 3.56
N GLU A 153 -6.60 12.50 4.55
CA GLU A 153 -7.46 12.14 5.68
C GLU A 153 -7.97 13.39 6.39
N LYS A 154 -7.06 14.32 6.72
CA LYS A 154 -7.41 15.56 7.41
C LYS A 154 -8.30 16.48 6.58
N LEU A 155 -7.99 16.65 5.29
CA LEU A 155 -8.80 17.45 4.36
C LEU A 155 -10.22 16.87 4.23
N LEU A 156 -10.33 15.57 4.11
CA LEU A 156 -11.62 14.90 3.96
C LEU A 156 -12.44 14.98 5.25
N GLN A 157 -11.81 14.83 6.42
CA GLN A 157 -12.46 15.00 7.70
C GLN A 157 -13.03 16.42 7.86
N ASN A 158 -12.22 17.44 7.60
CA ASN A 158 -12.67 18.84 7.68
C ASN A 158 -13.85 19.10 6.73
N ALA A 159 -13.84 18.53 5.53
CA ALA A 159 -14.94 18.70 4.58
C ALA A 159 -16.24 18.02 5.06
N ILE A 160 -16.14 16.90 5.76
CA ILE A 160 -17.30 16.21 6.37
C ILE A 160 -17.84 17.03 7.52
N ASP A 161 -16.98 17.57 8.38
CA ASP A 161 -17.35 18.34 9.55
C ASP A 161 -18.08 19.65 9.11
N MET A 162 -17.53 20.40 8.14
CA MET A 162 -18.17 21.57 7.56
C MET A 162 -19.55 21.26 6.94
N LYS A 163 -19.68 20.10 6.30
CA LYS A 163 -20.97 19.68 5.74
C LYS A 163 -21.98 19.41 6.86
N SER A 164 -21.58 18.73 7.92
CA SER A 164 -22.48 18.44 9.05
C SER A 164 -22.93 19.69 9.79
N GLU A 165 -22.05 20.69 9.94
CA GLU A 165 -22.41 21.99 10.53
C GLU A 165 -23.43 22.75 9.67
N ASN A 166 -23.26 22.71 8.34
CA ASN A 166 -24.18 23.39 7.44
C ASN A 166 -25.58 22.71 7.38
N ASP A 167 -25.62 21.40 7.53
CA ASP A 167 -26.88 20.63 7.60
C ASP A 167 -27.63 20.85 8.92
N LEU A 168 -26.96 21.36 9.98
CA LEU A 168 -27.58 21.70 11.29
C LEU A 168 -28.08 23.14 11.37
N THR A 169 -27.71 24.00 10.42
CA THR A 169 -28.05 25.43 10.42
C THR A 169 -29.26 25.76 9.53
N VAL A 170 -29.90 24.77 8.93
CA VAL A 170 -31.16 24.88 8.17
C VAL A 170 -32.30 24.23 8.94
#